data_636c1f728c0bf16b393c915bf1db0b04
#
_entry.id   636c1f728c0bf16b393c915bf1db0b04
#
_cell.length_a   1.000
_cell.length_b   1.000
_cell.length_c   1.000
_cell.angle_alpha   90.00
_cell.angle_beta   90.00
_cell.angle_gamma   90.00
#
_symmetry.space_group_name_H-M   'P 1'
#
loop_
_entity.id
_entity.type
_entity.pdbx_description
1 polymer ?
#
loop_
_entity_poly.entity_id
_entity_poly.type
_entity_poly.pdbx_seq_one_letter_code
_entity_poly.pdbx_strand_id
1 'polypeptide(L)'
;MIGEAFGLYTHIRNNRIRSRLLLGGLFLLTYLAGFGGILAATGFMHIERGANPFDIALGLFFAAFPFLTLGVVAWIFIGYQANVALIGTVTGAKGLERSQAPQLYGMLEKLCISRGMTMPRLMIIEDGALNAFASGVNERQFTVTVTRGLIDTLDKAEIEAVLAHELTHIRNGDVKLMVIAVVIAGVLSFLSEIVFRSVR
;
A
#
# COMPACT_ATOMS: atom_id res chain seq x y z
N MET A 1 24.89 -18.00 -21.62
CA MET A 1 23.73 -17.46 -20.89
C MET A 1 23.78 -15.95 -21.05
N ILE A 2 22.96 -15.39 -21.94
CA ILE A 2 22.86 -13.95 -22.18
C ILE A 2 22.03 -13.42 -21.00
N GLY A 3 22.67 -12.64 -20.12
CA GLY A 3 21.98 -12.00 -19.01
C GLY A 3 20.86 -11.11 -19.56
N GLU A 4 19.60 -11.40 -19.18
CA GLU A 4 18.47 -10.52 -19.49
C GLU A 4 18.83 -9.11 -19.05
N ALA A 5 18.86 -8.18 -20.00
CA ALA A 5 19.04 -6.77 -19.70
C ALA A 5 17.88 -6.32 -18.79
N PHE A 6 18.17 -6.15 -17.51
CA PHE A 6 17.21 -5.60 -16.53
C PHE A 6 16.96 -4.13 -16.89
N GLY A 7 16.01 -3.90 -17.79
CA GLY A 7 15.58 -2.57 -18.18
C GLY A 7 14.43 -2.06 -17.33
N LEU A 8 14.20 -0.75 -17.34
CA LEU A 8 13.12 -0.05 -16.66
C LEU A 8 11.74 -0.73 -16.83
N TYR A 9 11.44 -1.20 -18.05
CA TYR A 9 10.17 -1.88 -18.35
C TYR A 9 10.01 -3.24 -17.63
N THR A 10 11.12 -3.92 -17.38
CA THR A 10 11.12 -5.20 -16.64
C THR A 10 10.74 -4.96 -15.17
N HIS A 11 11.28 -3.91 -14.55
CA HIS A 11 10.91 -3.54 -13.18
C HIS A 11 9.44 -3.16 -13.05
N ILE A 12 8.91 -2.32 -13.94
CA ILE A 12 7.50 -1.93 -13.96
C ILE A 12 6.59 -3.16 -14.11
N ARG A 13 6.93 -4.07 -15.04
CA ARG A 13 6.18 -5.31 -15.26
C ARG A 13 6.19 -6.20 -14.01
N ASN A 14 7.36 -6.39 -13.42
CA ASN A 14 7.52 -7.22 -12.23
C ASN A 14 6.74 -6.65 -11.03
N ASN A 15 6.75 -5.35 -10.82
CA ASN A 15 5.99 -4.72 -9.73
C ASN A 15 4.47 -4.85 -9.96
N ARG A 16 4.00 -4.78 -11.20
CA ARG A 16 2.60 -5.06 -11.54
C ARG A 16 2.20 -6.50 -11.25
N ILE A 17 3.06 -7.45 -11.61
CA ILE A 17 2.81 -8.89 -11.35
C ILE A 17 2.81 -9.13 -9.84
N ARG A 18 3.81 -8.63 -9.11
CA ARG A 18 3.88 -8.75 -7.64
C ARG A 18 2.65 -8.15 -6.97
N SER A 19 2.21 -6.96 -7.38
CA SER A 19 0.98 -6.34 -6.87
C SER A 19 -0.25 -7.20 -7.07
N ARG A 20 -0.41 -7.80 -8.26
CA ARG A 20 -1.54 -8.71 -8.56
C ARG A 20 -1.47 -9.99 -7.74
N LEU A 21 -0.28 -10.58 -7.61
CA LEU A 21 -0.07 -11.78 -6.81
C LEU A 21 -0.34 -11.54 -5.33
N LEU A 22 0.11 -10.40 -4.80
CA LEU A 22 -0.17 -10.01 -3.41
C LEU A 22 -1.67 -9.82 -3.17
N LEU A 23 -2.37 -9.12 -4.07
CA LEU A 23 -3.82 -8.96 -3.95
C LEU A 23 -4.57 -10.28 -4.06
N GLY A 24 -4.21 -11.15 -5.01
CA GLY A 24 -4.77 -12.50 -5.11
C GLY A 24 -4.47 -13.36 -3.89
N GLY A 25 -3.25 -13.27 -3.37
CA GLY A 25 -2.83 -13.94 -2.14
C GLY A 25 -3.62 -13.49 -0.92
N LEU A 26 -4.01 -12.21 -0.85
CA LEU A 26 -4.86 -11.69 0.23
C LEU A 26 -6.24 -12.36 0.24
N PHE A 27 -6.88 -12.49 -0.93
CA PHE A 27 -8.15 -13.20 -1.03
C PHE A 27 -8.00 -14.67 -0.62
N LEU A 28 -7.00 -15.36 -1.16
CA LEU A 28 -6.73 -16.75 -0.81
C LEU A 28 -6.52 -16.93 0.70
N LEU A 29 -5.68 -16.07 1.30
CA LEU A 29 -5.40 -16.11 2.73
C LEU A 29 -6.68 -15.89 3.56
N THR A 30 -7.51 -14.91 3.18
CA THR A 30 -8.77 -14.62 3.88
C THR A 30 -9.72 -15.80 3.80
N TYR A 31 -9.80 -16.47 2.65
CA TYR A 31 -10.65 -17.65 2.49
C TYR A 31 -10.13 -18.84 3.29
N LEU A 32 -8.81 -19.07 3.29
CA LEU A 32 -8.21 -20.13 4.10
C LEU A 32 -8.41 -19.88 5.59
N ALA A 33 -8.18 -18.64 6.04
CA ALA A 33 -8.40 -18.26 7.44
C ALA A 33 -9.88 -18.34 7.84
N GLY A 34 -10.78 -17.87 6.97
CA GLY A 34 -12.23 -17.95 7.18
C GLY A 34 -12.72 -19.40 7.27
N PHE A 35 -12.33 -20.26 6.33
CA PHE A 35 -12.67 -21.68 6.37
C PHE A 35 -12.08 -22.38 7.60
N GLY A 36 -10.80 -22.13 7.91
CA GLY A 36 -10.14 -22.71 9.09
C GLY A 36 -10.81 -22.28 10.40
N GLY A 37 -11.22 -21.02 10.51
CA GLY A 37 -11.96 -20.52 11.67
C GLY A 37 -13.34 -21.16 11.83
N ILE A 38 -14.10 -21.30 10.72
CA ILE A 38 -15.40 -21.98 10.72
C ILE A 38 -15.23 -23.46 11.08
N LEU A 39 -14.22 -24.14 10.51
CA LEU A 39 -13.96 -25.54 10.81
C LEU A 39 -13.56 -25.78 12.27
N ALA A 40 -12.74 -24.89 12.82
CA ALA A 40 -12.40 -24.94 14.24
C ALA A 40 -13.64 -24.73 15.12
N ALA A 41 -14.48 -23.73 14.80
CA ALA A 41 -15.69 -23.45 15.55
C ALA A 41 -16.68 -24.64 15.50
N THR A 42 -16.88 -25.25 14.33
CA THR A 42 -17.75 -26.45 14.20
C THR A 42 -17.17 -27.66 14.92
N GLY A 43 -15.85 -27.80 15.00
CA GLY A 43 -15.20 -28.87 15.78
C GLY A 43 -15.38 -28.73 17.30
N PHE A 44 -15.49 -27.50 17.82
CA PHE A 44 -15.76 -27.24 19.24
C PHE A 44 -17.25 -27.30 19.60
N MET A 45 -18.15 -27.12 18.64
CA MET A 45 -19.58 -27.29 18.86
C MET A 45 -19.89 -28.76 19.08
N HIS A 46 -20.73 -29.09 20.08
CA HIS A 46 -21.27 -30.43 20.23
C HIS A 46 -22.27 -30.68 19.10
N ILE A 47 -21.78 -31.19 18.00
CA ILE A 47 -22.59 -31.53 16.83
C ILE A 47 -23.33 -32.83 17.15
N GLU A 48 -24.65 -32.86 16.90
CA GLU A 48 -25.48 -34.04 17.07
C GLU A 48 -24.84 -35.28 16.39
N ARG A 49 -24.95 -36.43 17.09
CA ARG A 49 -24.35 -37.69 16.64
C ARG A 49 -24.75 -38.01 15.21
N GLY A 50 -23.81 -37.93 14.26
CA GLY A 50 -23.97 -38.29 12.87
C GLY A 50 -23.66 -37.22 11.83
N ALA A 51 -23.55 -35.96 12.23
CA ALA A 51 -23.18 -34.90 11.30
C ALA A 51 -21.63 -34.76 11.19
N ASN A 52 -21.13 -34.69 9.98
CA ASN A 52 -19.70 -34.47 9.74
C ASN A 52 -19.38 -32.97 9.92
N PRO A 53 -18.48 -32.59 10.85
CA PRO A 53 -18.09 -31.19 11.05
C PRO A 53 -17.59 -30.50 9.80
N PHE A 54 -16.94 -31.25 8.90
CA PHE A 54 -16.42 -30.73 7.64
C PHE A 54 -17.54 -30.29 6.69
N ASP A 55 -18.61 -31.09 6.55
CA ASP A 55 -19.74 -30.77 5.67
C ASP A 55 -20.52 -29.54 6.16
N ILE A 56 -20.67 -29.41 7.49
CA ILE A 56 -21.27 -28.24 8.10
C ILE A 56 -20.38 -27.02 7.87
N ALA A 57 -19.07 -27.14 8.10
CA ALA A 57 -18.12 -26.05 7.88
C ALA A 57 -18.12 -25.60 6.41
N LEU A 58 -18.21 -26.54 5.48
CA LEU A 58 -18.27 -26.24 4.04
C LEU A 58 -19.53 -25.46 3.67
N GLY A 59 -20.69 -25.88 4.18
CA GLY A 59 -21.96 -25.16 3.99
C GLY A 59 -21.94 -23.75 4.53
N LEU A 60 -21.47 -23.58 5.76
CA LEU A 60 -21.31 -22.26 6.40
C LEU A 60 -20.28 -21.38 5.67
N PHE A 61 -19.20 -21.97 5.16
CA PHE A 61 -18.21 -21.24 4.38
C PHE A 61 -18.80 -20.69 3.08
N PHE A 62 -19.57 -21.48 2.34
CA PHE A 62 -20.24 -20.99 1.13
C PHE A 62 -21.26 -19.88 1.43
N ALA A 63 -21.95 -19.96 2.56
CA ALA A 63 -22.83 -18.88 3.00
C ALA A 63 -22.05 -17.62 3.41
N ALA A 64 -20.88 -17.77 4.05
CA ALA A 64 -20.02 -16.66 4.44
C ALA A 64 -19.19 -16.06 3.28
N PHE A 65 -18.96 -16.82 2.21
CA PHE A 65 -18.07 -16.45 1.10
C PHE A 65 -18.36 -15.07 0.50
N PRO A 66 -19.62 -14.68 0.16
CA PRO A 66 -19.88 -13.34 -0.38
C PRO A 66 -19.54 -12.23 0.63
N PHE A 67 -19.78 -12.45 1.91
CA PHE A 67 -19.47 -11.46 2.96
C PHE A 67 -17.97 -11.31 3.18
N LEU A 68 -17.21 -12.40 3.16
CA LEU A 68 -15.75 -12.38 3.21
C LEU A 68 -15.19 -11.62 2.00
N THR A 69 -15.71 -11.88 0.82
CA THR A 69 -15.30 -11.18 -0.41
C THR A 69 -15.56 -9.69 -0.31
N LEU A 70 -16.79 -9.30 0.08
CA LEU A 70 -17.15 -7.90 0.27
C LEU A 70 -16.29 -7.22 1.33
N GLY A 71 -15.98 -7.91 2.43
CA GLY A 71 -15.10 -7.40 3.49
C GLY A 71 -13.69 -7.10 2.97
N VAL A 72 -13.09 -8.02 2.21
CA VAL A 72 -11.76 -7.81 1.59
C VAL A 72 -11.79 -6.66 0.59
N VAL A 73 -12.80 -6.61 -0.27
CA VAL A 73 -12.94 -5.53 -1.26
C VAL A 73 -13.10 -4.18 -0.58
N ALA A 74 -13.95 -4.08 0.45
CA ALA A 74 -14.14 -2.87 1.23
C ALA A 74 -12.84 -2.45 1.93
N TRP A 75 -12.10 -3.39 2.53
CA TRP A 75 -10.81 -3.12 3.15
C TRP A 75 -9.78 -2.57 2.18
N ILE A 76 -9.65 -3.21 1.01
CA ILE A 76 -8.74 -2.74 -0.06
C ILE A 76 -9.15 -1.33 -0.49
N PHE A 77 -10.46 -1.08 -0.68
CA PHE A 77 -10.97 0.22 -1.08
C PHE A 77 -10.67 1.30 -0.03
N ILE A 78 -10.92 1.02 1.25
CA ILE A 78 -10.60 1.94 2.35
C ILE A 78 -9.10 2.21 2.41
N GLY A 79 -8.27 1.17 2.37
CA GLY A 79 -6.81 1.31 2.38
C GLY A 79 -6.29 2.10 1.18
N TYR A 80 -6.91 1.94 0.02
CA TYR A 80 -6.56 2.66 -1.19
C TYR A 80 -6.93 4.15 -1.12
N GLN A 81 -8.08 4.49 -0.51
CA GLN A 81 -8.54 5.87 -0.35
C GLN A 81 -7.84 6.58 0.81
N ALA A 82 -7.59 5.85 1.89
CA ALA A 82 -7.07 6.43 3.13
C ALA A 82 -5.54 6.59 3.17
N ASN A 83 -4.77 5.91 2.28
CA ASN A 83 -3.31 5.84 2.41
C ASN A 83 -2.62 7.22 2.48
N VAL A 84 -2.99 8.15 1.61
CA VAL A 84 -2.38 9.50 1.58
C VAL A 84 -2.78 10.32 2.80
N ALA A 85 -4.05 10.23 3.21
CA ALA A 85 -4.55 10.92 4.39
C ALA A 85 -3.89 10.39 5.67
N LEU A 86 -3.77 9.05 5.78
CA LEU A 86 -3.11 8.41 6.92
C LEU A 86 -1.63 8.78 7.01
N ILE A 87 -0.90 8.77 5.89
CA ILE A 87 0.49 9.20 5.86
C ILE A 87 0.58 10.67 6.30
N GLY A 88 -0.26 11.55 5.77
CA GLY A 88 -0.30 12.96 6.15
C GLY A 88 -0.55 13.19 7.63
N THR A 89 -1.51 12.45 8.24
CA THR A 89 -1.83 12.59 9.67
C THR A 89 -0.73 12.03 10.57
N VAL A 90 -0.15 10.87 10.21
CA VAL A 90 0.91 10.23 11.03
C VAL A 90 2.22 11.00 10.96
N THR A 91 2.56 11.55 9.78
CA THR A 91 3.84 12.27 9.59
C THR A 91 3.73 13.77 9.85
N GLY A 92 2.53 14.32 10.03
CA GLY A 92 2.30 15.75 10.12
C GLY A 92 2.56 16.51 8.81
N ALA A 93 2.62 15.80 7.68
CA ALA A 93 2.87 16.40 6.38
C ALA A 93 1.74 17.38 5.99
N LYS A 94 2.13 18.57 5.52
CA LYS A 94 1.23 19.63 5.06
C LYS A 94 1.42 19.86 3.56
N GLY A 95 0.35 20.22 2.87
CA GLY A 95 0.45 20.64 1.48
C GLY A 95 1.38 21.85 1.37
N LEU A 96 2.31 21.82 0.43
CA LEU A 96 3.19 22.93 0.13
C LEU A 96 2.69 23.59 -1.15
N GLU A 97 2.42 24.87 -1.12
CA GLU A 97 1.93 25.62 -2.29
C GLU A 97 3.09 26.18 -3.12
N ARG A 98 2.84 26.42 -4.41
CA ARG A 98 3.83 27.03 -5.31
C ARG A 98 4.33 28.39 -4.81
N SER A 99 3.45 29.17 -4.21
CA SER A 99 3.76 30.47 -3.62
C SER A 99 4.79 30.41 -2.48
N GLN A 100 4.76 29.30 -1.73
CA GLN A 100 5.63 29.07 -0.55
C GLN A 100 7.01 28.53 -0.93
N ALA A 101 7.12 27.76 -2.02
CA ALA A 101 8.36 27.15 -2.46
C ALA A 101 8.49 27.14 -4.01
N PRO A 102 8.56 28.31 -4.69
CA PRO A 102 8.54 28.40 -6.15
C PRO A 102 9.71 27.67 -6.81
N GLN A 103 10.88 27.64 -6.18
CA GLN A 103 12.06 26.96 -6.72
C GLN A 103 11.88 25.44 -6.70
N LEU A 104 11.41 24.88 -5.58
CA LEU A 104 11.17 23.44 -5.44
C LEU A 104 10.08 22.95 -6.42
N TYR A 105 9.00 23.74 -6.54
CA TYR A 105 7.97 23.49 -7.54
C TYR A 105 8.52 23.50 -8.98
N GLY A 106 9.34 24.49 -9.32
CA GLY A 106 9.94 24.59 -10.64
C GLY A 106 10.88 23.42 -10.97
N MET A 107 11.64 22.92 -10.00
CA MET A 107 12.49 21.73 -10.15
C MET A 107 11.62 20.48 -10.39
N LEU A 108 10.61 20.26 -9.55
CA LEU A 108 9.72 19.09 -9.68
C LEU A 108 8.97 19.11 -11.02
N GLU A 109 8.45 20.27 -11.43
CA GLU A 109 7.75 20.46 -12.71
C GLU A 109 8.64 20.15 -13.92
N LYS A 110 9.87 20.67 -13.96
CA LYS A 110 10.85 20.36 -15.02
C LYS A 110 11.15 18.87 -15.10
N LEU A 111 11.34 18.23 -13.96
CA LEU A 111 11.59 16.79 -13.89
C LEU A 111 10.38 15.98 -14.38
N CYS A 112 9.17 16.40 -14.08
CA CYS A 112 7.95 15.74 -14.55
C CYS A 112 7.78 15.91 -16.07
N ILE A 113 7.98 17.12 -16.60
CA ILE A 113 7.91 17.40 -18.04
C ILE A 113 8.92 16.55 -18.80
N SER A 114 10.19 16.51 -18.33
CA SER A 114 11.25 15.73 -18.98
C SER A 114 11.00 14.22 -19.02
N ARG A 115 10.17 13.72 -18.10
CA ARG A 115 9.81 12.30 -17.99
C ARG A 115 8.43 11.94 -18.53
N GLY A 116 7.65 12.92 -19.01
CA GLY A 116 6.28 12.73 -19.47
C GLY A 116 5.36 12.23 -18.36
N MET A 117 5.53 12.75 -17.14
CA MET A 117 4.77 12.34 -15.95
C MET A 117 3.86 13.47 -15.49
N THR A 118 2.67 13.09 -14.97
CA THR A 118 1.81 14.01 -14.24
C THR A 118 2.51 14.44 -12.95
N MET A 119 2.53 15.75 -12.67
CA MET A 119 3.19 16.28 -11.48
C MET A 119 2.47 15.81 -10.20
N PRO A 120 3.15 15.13 -9.28
CA PRO A 120 2.60 14.77 -7.98
C PRO A 120 2.43 16.01 -7.11
N ARG A 121 1.55 15.90 -6.10
CA ARG A 121 1.41 16.96 -5.09
C ARG A 121 2.67 17.04 -4.24
N LEU A 122 3.11 18.23 -3.95
CA LEU A 122 4.26 18.47 -3.08
C LEU A 122 3.78 18.70 -1.64
N MET A 123 4.40 17.99 -0.69
CA MET A 123 4.10 18.11 0.73
C MET A 123 5.38 18.33 1.51
N ILE A 124 5.26 18.95 2.68
CA ILE A 124 6.38 19.23 3.59
C ILE A 124 6.06 18.71 4.98
N ILE A 125 7.10 18.19 5.64
CA ILE A 125 7.12 17.88 7.06
C ILE A 125 8.08 18.88 7.74
N GLU A 126 7.61 19.57 8.75
CA GLU A 126 8.43 20.51 9.54
C GLU A 126 9.28 19.71 10.55
N ASP A 127 10.28 19.02 10.03
CA ASP A 127 11.22 18.19 10.78
C ASP A 127 12.64 18.46 10.27
N GLY A 128 13.61 18.46 11.18
CA GLY A 128 15.02 18.70 10.87
C GLY A 128 15.75 17.50 10.25
N ALA A 129 15.12 16.32 10.18
CA ALA A 129 15.71 15.15 9.52
C ALA A 129 15.87 15.38 8.01
N LEU A 130 16.87 14.71 7.42
CA LEU A 130 17.10 14.71 5.97
C LEU A 130 16.30 13.57 5.34
N ASN A 131 15.04 13.82 4.95
CA ASN A 131 14.19 12.77 4.38
C ASN A 131 13.31 13.29 3.26
N ALA A 132 13.05 12.39 2.29
CA ALA A 132 12.01 12.56 1.27
C ALA A 132 11.42 11.20 0.95
N PHE A 133 10.15 11.18 0.53
CA PHE A 133 9.51 9.95 0.08
C PHE A 133 8.32 10.25 -0.84
N ALA A 134 8.03 9.30 -1.72
CA ALA A 134 6.84 9.31 -2.55
C ALA A 134 5.73 8.46 -1.92
N SER A 135 4.46 8.87 -2.11
CA SER A 135 3.29 8.11 -1.69
C SER A 135 2.14 8.23 -2.69
N GLY A 136 1.10 7.39 -2.51
CA GLY A 136 -0.05 7.34 -3.40
C GLY A 136 -0.06 6.10 -4.29
N VAL A 137 -1.20 5.81 -4.91
CA VAL A 137 -1.43 4.59 -5.70
C VAL A 137 -1.85 4.85 -7.14
N ASN A 138 -2.20 6.10 -7.46
CA ASN A 138 -2.56 6.56 -8.81
C ASN A 138 -2.14 8.02 -9.02
N GLU A 139 -2.20 8.50 -10.27
CA GLU A 139 -1.77 9.85 -10.65
C GLU A 139 -2.45 10.98 -9.89
N ARG A 140 -3.70 10.79 -9.46
CA ARG A 140 -4.45 11.80 -8.68
C ARG A 140 -4.02 11.86 -7.21
N GLN A 141 -3.40 10.78 -6.74
CA GLN A 141 -3.00 10.62 -5.34
C GLN A 141 -1.50 10.73 -5.12
N PHE A 142 -0.68 10.65 -6.18
CA PHE A 142 0.77 10.73 -6.01
C PHE A 142 1.17 12.02 -5.30
N THR A 143 1.99 11.86 -4.27
CA THR A 143 2.61 12.94 -3.52
C THR A 143 4.11 12.69 -3.41
N VAL A 144 4.89 13.75 -3.41
CA VAL A 144 6.28 13.76 -2.98
C VAL A 144 6.35 14.61 -1.72
N THR A 145 6.80 14.01 -0.64
CA THR A 145 6.93 14.67 0.66
C THR A 145 8.41 14.86 0.94
N VAL A 146 8.79 16.06 1.36
CA VAL A 146 10.14 16.42 1.76
C VAL A 146 10.12 17.00 3.17
N THR A 147 11.20 16.83 3.90
CA THR A 147 11.37 17.47 5.22
C THR A 147 11.97 18.85 5.08
N ARG A 148 11.72 19.71 6.07
CA ARG A 148 12.34 21.04 6.15
C ARG A 148 13.87 20.94 6.20
N GLY A 149 14.40 20.03 7.03
CA GLY A 149 15.83 19.83 7.16
C GLY A 149 16.51 19.46 5.83
N LEU A 150 15.84 18.66 4.97
CA LEU A 150 16.36 18.35 3.64
C LEU A 150 16.48 19.60 2.76
N ILE A 151 15.45 20.43 2.75
CA ILE A 151 15.43 21.67 1.93
C ILE A 151 16.47 22.67 2.40
N ASP A 152 16.67 22.77 3.73
CA ASP A 152 17.56 23.77 4.32
C ASP A 152 19.05 23.34 4.26
N THR A 153 19.31 22.03 4.11
CA THR A 153 20.67 21.48 4.14
C THR A 153 21.24 21.21 2.77
N LEU A 154 20.44 20.72 1.84
CA LEU A 154 20.91 20.29 0.51
C LEU A 154 20.95 21.46 -0.46
N ASP A 155 21.91 21.40 -1.37
CA ASP A 155 21.95 22.33 -2.50
C ASP A 155 20.89 21.99 -3.58
N LYS A 156 20.76 22.89 -4.57
CA LYS A 156 19.74 22.72 -5.61
C LYS A 156 19.93 21.45 -6.44
N ALA A 157 21.16 21.06 -6.72
CA ALA A 157 21.45 19.87 -7.53
C ALA A 157 21.16 18.59 -6.74
N GLU A 158 21.47 18.62 -5.44
CA GLU A 158 21.18 17.52 -4.53
C GLU A 158 19.66 17.34 -4.34
N ILE A 159 18.92 18.44 -4.12
CA ILE A 159 17.44 18.39 -4.05
C ILE A 159 16.84 17.85 -5.36
N GLU A 160 17.34 18.33 -6.52
CA GLU A 160 16.87 17.85 -7.81
C GLU A 160 17.13 16.34 -7.98
N ALA A 161 18.27 15.84 -7.54
CA ALA A 161 18.60 14.42 -7.55
C ALA A 161 17.66 13.60 -6.66
N VAL A 162 17.35 14.08 -5.44
CA VAL A 162 16.38 13.44 -4.54
C VAL A 162 14.98 13.41 -5.17
N LEU A 163 14.49 14.55 -5.68
CA LEU A 163 13.19 14.59 -6.35
C LEU A 163 13.13 13.64 -7.56
N ALA A 164 14.21 13.58 -8.33
CA ALA A 164 14.35 12.66 -9.46
C ALA A 164 14.29 11.19 -9.02
N HIS A 165 14.87 10.87 -7.88
CA HIS A 165 14.83 9.55 -7.28
C HIS A 165 13.39 9.17 -6.88
N GLU A 166 12.68 10.05 -6.19
CA GLU A 166 11.28 9.82 -5.78
C GLU A 166 10.33 9.66 -6.98
N LEU A 167 10.51 10.48 -8.02
CA LEU A 167 9.74 10.32 -9.26
C LEU A 167 10.00 8.97 -9.94
N THR A 168 11.21 8.43 -9.80
CA THR A 168 11.54 7.11 -10.34
C THR A 168 10.76 6.01 -9.63
N HIS A 169 10.60 6.08 -8.30
CA HIS A 169 9.77 5.16 -7.53
C HIS A 169 8.29 5.21 -7.94
N ILE A 170 7.76 6.41 -8.17
CA ILE A 170 6.40 6.57 -8.71
C ILE A 170 6.27 5.89 -10.08
N ARG A 171 7.21 6.17 -10.99
CA ARG A 171 7.21 5.62 -12.35
C ARG A 171 7.33 4.09 -12.38
N ASN A 172 8.16 3.52 -11.52
CA ASN A 172 8.38 2.08 -11.40
C ASN A 172 7.21 1.35 -10.74
N GLY A 173 6.28 2.07 -10.09
CA GLY A 173 5.20 1.50 -9.34
C GLY A 173 5.60 0.91 -7.99
N ASP A 174 6.80 1.21 -7.49
CA ASP A 174 7.30 0.76 -6.18
C ASP A 174 6.39 1.26 -5.07
N VAL A 175 5.99 2.53 -5.13
CA VAL A 175 5.10 3.19 -4.18
C VAL A 175 3.77 2.45 -4.08
N LYS A 176 3.18 2.08 -5.22
CA LYS A 176 1.93 1.31 -5.25
C LYS A 176 2.08 -0.07 -4.61
N LEU A 177 3.19 -0.75 -4.89
CA LEU A 177 3.49 -2.06 -4.30
C LEU A 177 3.61 -1.96 -2.78
N MET A 178 4.27 -0.93 -2.26
CA MET A 178 4.42 -0.66 -0.83
C MET A 178 3.05 -0.44 -0.17
N VAL A 179 2.17 0.38 -0.75
CA VAL A 179 0.82 0.61 -0.22
C VAL A 179 0.03 -0.70 -0.14
N ILE A 180 0.09 -1.54 -1.19
CA ILE A 180 -0.57 -2.86 -1.19
C ILE A 180 -0.02 -3.73 -0.07
N ALA A 181 1.30 -3.76 0.14
CA ALA A 181 1.91 -4.53 1.22
C ALA A 181 1.45 -4.07 2.61
N VAL A 182 1.34 -2.75 2.83
CA VAL A 182 0.82 -2.17 4.09
C VAL A 182 -0.65 -2.54 4.31
N VAL A 183 -1.48 -2.50 3.26
CA VAL A 183 -2.89 -2.91 3.35
C VAL A 183 -3.01 -4.39 3.74
N ILE A 184 -2.17 -5.25 3.17
CA ILE A 184 -2.13 -6.69 3.50
C ILE A 184 -1.67 -6.90 4.95
N ALA A 185 -0.60 -6.21 5.37
CA ALA A 185 -0.11 -6.29 6.74
C ALA A 185 -1.19 -5.88 7.75
N GLY A 186 -2.02 -4.87 7.42
CA GLY A 186 -3.16 -4.47 8.23
C GLY A 186 -4.21 -5.57 8.39
N VAL A 187 -4.53 -6.31 7.32
CA VAL A 187 -5.45 -7.47 7.40
C VAL A 187 -4.86 -8.56 8.30
N LEU A 188 -3.58 -8.87 8.11
CA LEU A 188 -2.90 -9.90 8.92
C LEU A 188 -2.89 -9.54 10.40
N SER A 189 -2.60 -8.28 10.72
CA SER A 189 -2.62 -7.78 12.09
C SER A 189 -4.02 -7.87 12.69
N PHE A 190 -5.05 -7.51 11.94
CA PHE A 190 -6.44 -7.58 12.37
C PHE A 190 -6.88 -9.04 12.62
N LEU A 191 -6.57 -9.97 11.71
CA LEU A 191 -6.87 -11.39 11.88
C LEU A 191 -6.13 -11.98 13.11
N SER A 192 -4.86 -11.62 13.26
CA SER A 192 -4.07 -12.03 14.43
C SER A 192 -4.68 -11.57 15.74
N GLU A 193 -5.16 -10.32 15.80
CA GLU A 193 -5.82 -9.77 17.00
C GLU A 193 -7.13 -10.51 17.33
N ILE A 194 -7.94 -10.85 16.31
CA ILE A 194 -9.16 -11.65 16.50
C ILE A 194 -8.82 -13.00 17.12
N VAL A 195 -7.86 -13.72 16.54
CA VAL A 195 -7.43 -15.03 17.04
C VAL A 195 -6.91 -14.91 18.46
N PHE A 196 -6.08 -13.92 18.76
CA PHE A 196 -5.52 -13.74 20.10
C PHE A 196 -6.57 -13.44 21.15
N ARG A 197 -7.61 -12.67 20.81
CA ARG A 197 -8.74 -12.38 21.70
C ARG A 197 -9.67 -13.58 21.91
N SER A 198 -9.77 -14.45 20.90
CA SER A 198 -10.64 -15.64 20.98
C SER A 198 -10.05 -16.77 21.85
N VAL A 199 -8.73 -16.74 22.10
CA VAL A 199 -8.00 -17.76 22.89
C VAL A 199 -7.83 -17.32 24.37
N ARG A 200 -8.17 -16.09 24.69
CA ARG A 200 -8.14 -15.53 26.05
C ARG A 200 -9.50 -15.63 26.72
#